data_8ee54e59a6dafbd59a6757115225aa2e
#
_entry.id   8ee54e59a6dafbd59a6757115225aa2e
#
_cell.length_a   1.000
_cell.length_b   1.000
_cell.length_c   1.000
_cell.angle_alpha   90.00
_cell.angle_beta   90.00
_cell.angle_gamma   90.00
#
_symmetry.space_group_name_H-M   'P 1'
#
loop_
_entity.id
_entity.type
_entity.pdbx_description
1 polymer ?
#
loop_
_entity_poly.entity_id
_entity_poly.type
_entity_poly.pdbx_seq_one_letter_code
_entity_poly.pdbx_strand_id
1 'polypeptide(L)'
;KAIKIRNKRKAVFTIFISFLILSANSQDIGSDSLKEAYKYQPIPKEQADSMGILLVQTYDGRIEPTHTLAYDIFHKISKENDFTTSDNISVNPMQIFIDMILDKPYWLEEKIIYIKKGTGVADSLGIEGKYASVRDFFNPDGTEKLKELVQLSFAKKDVEKNVFDKEVIKA
;
A
#
# COMPACT_ATOMS: atom_id res chain seq x y z
N LYS A 1 1.15 55.40 -41.67
CA LYS A 1 0.49 54.82 -40.47
C LYS A 1 0.22 53.31 -40.59
N ALA A 2 -0.14 52.77 -41.77
CA ALA A 2 -0.44 51.37 -41.98
C ALA A 2 0.69 50.37 -41.77
N ILE A 3 1.94 50.73 -42.12
CA ILE A 3 3.15 49.88 -41.98
C ILE A 3 3.50 49.69 -40.54
N LYS A 4 3.34 50.70 -39.67
CA LYS A 4 3.67 50.63 -38.23
C LYS A 4 2.72 49.71 -37.45
N ILE A 5 1.47 49.59 -37.86
CA ILE A 5 0.46 48.72 -37.28
C ILE A 5 0.71 47.25 -37.67
N ARG A 6 1.14 47.01 -38.93
CA ARG A 6 1.45 45.66 -39.44
C ARG A 6 2.65 45.02 -38.73
N ASN A 7 3.67 45.80 -38.39
CA ASN A 7 4.85 45.30 -37.64
C ASN A 7 4.52 44.98 -36.17
N LYS A 8 3.65 45.79 -35.54
CA LYS A 8 3.18 45.47 -34.17
C LYS A 8 2.35 44.16 -34.10
N ARG A 9 1.53 43.88 -35.08
CA ARG A 9 0.76 42.62 -35.17
C ARG A 9 1.66 41.41 -35.37
N LYS A 10 2.70 41.52 -36.18
CA LYS A 10 3.69 40.44 -36.36
C LYS A 10 4.48 40.16 -35.08
N ALA A 11 4.92 41.21 -34.37
CA ALA A 11 5.62 41.06 -33.09
C ALA A 11 4.77 40.42 -32.02
N VAL A 12 3.48 40.78 -31.89
CA VAL A 12 2.54 40.17 -30.95
C VAL A 12 2.29 38.70 -31.28
N PHE A 13 2.17 38.37 -32.55
CA PHE A 13 1.95 36.97 -33.00
C PHE A 13 3.17 36.10 -32.76
N THR A 14 4.39 36.64 -32.94
CA THR A 14 5.64 35.92 -32.64
C THR A 14 5.82 35.65 -31.13
N ILE A 15 5.45 36.61 -30.29
CA ILE A 15 5.46 36.44 -28.81
C ILE A 15 4.46 35.38 -28.37
N PHE A 16 3.29 35.34 -29.00
CA PHE A 16 2.23 34.35 -28.68
C PHE A 16 2.64 32.93 -29.08
N ILE A 17 3.31 32.76 -30.21
CA ILE A 17 3.86 31.46 -30.65
C ILE A 17 4.99 31.00 -29.76
N SER A 18 5.90 31.89 -29.31
CA SER A 18 6.97 31.51 -28.39
C SER A 18 6.44 31.13 -27.00
N PHE A 19 5.34 31.72 -26.54
CA PHE A 19 4.69 31.34 -25.28
C PHE A 19 3.97 29.96 -25.39
N LEU A 20 3.40 29.64 -26.55
CA LEU A 20 2.79 28.33 -26.83
C LEU A 20 3.84 27.19 -26.90
N ILE A 21 5.07 27.49 -27.36
CA ILE A 21 6.14 26.50 -27.42
C ILE A 21 6.74 26.24 -26.03
N LEU A 22 6.74 27.24 -25.12
CA LEU A 22 7.18 27.05 -23.74
C LEU A 22 6.23 26.18 -22.91
N SER A 23 4.93 26.19 -23.22
CA SER A 23 3.93 25.36 -22.53
C SER A 23 3.87 23.90 -23.05
N ALA A 24 4.52 23.58 -24.17
CA ALA A 24 4.58 22.22 -24.71
C ALA A 24 5.70 21.36 -24.13
N ASN A 25 6.58 21.92 -23.28
CA ASN A 25 7.62 21.20 -22.55
C ASN A 25 7.24 20.91 -21.09
N SER A 26 5.96 20.73 -20.79
CA SER A 26 5.62 19.95 -19.59
C SER A 26 6.04 18.52 -19.91
N GLN A 27 7.28 18.18 -19.59
CA GLN A 27 7.72 16.80 -19.52
C GLN A 27 6.72 16.11 -18.58
N ASP A 28 6.00 15.18 -19.16
CA ASP A 28 5.34 14.12 -18.43
C ASP A 28 6.44 13.53 -17.52
N ILE A 29 6.47 13.96 -16.26
CA ILE A 29 7.34 13.34 -15.23
C ILE A 29 6.70 11.97 -15.08
N GLY A 30 7.17 11.07 -15.94
CA GLY A 30 6.60 9.75 -16.12
C GLY A 30 6.49 9.05 -14.78
N SER A 31 5.41 8.32 -14.60
CA SER A 31 5.18 7.41 -13.48
C SER A 31 6.39 6.51 -13.16
N ASP A 32 7.31 6.32 -14.10
CA ASP A 32 8.54 5.55 -13.93
C ASP A 32 9.62 6.28 -13.14
N SER A 33 9.74 7.62 -13.25
CA SER A 33 10.69 8.39 -12.42
C SER A 33 10.24 8.48 -10.97
N LEU A 34 8.94 8.41 -10.70
CA LEU A 34 8.42 8.29 -9.33
C LEU A 34 8.64 6.90 -8.75
N LYS A 35 8.57 5.85 -9.55
CA LYS A 35 8.90 4.47 -9.12
C LYS A 35 10.38 4.31 -8.77
N GLU A 36 11.28 4.95 -9.52
CA GLU A 36 12.72 4.93 -9.22
C GLU A 36 13.07 5.72 -7.94
N ALA A 37 12.32 6.80 -7.64
CA ALA A 37 12.49 7.59 -6.43
C ALA A 37 12.03 6.88 -5.15
N TYR A 38 11.18 5.85 -5.27
CA TYR A 38 10.65 5.07 -4.15
C TYR A 38 11.15 3.62 -4.13
N LYS A 39 12.41 3.39 -4.50
CA LYS A 39 13.00 2.08 -4.30
C LYS A 39 12.97 1.76 -2.80
N TYR A 40 12.27 0.68 -2.46
CA TYR A 40 12.16 0.24 -1.08
C TYR A 40 13.54 0.00 -0.45
N GLN A 41 13.76 0.61 0.68
CA GLN A 41 14.93 0.40 1.51
C GLN A 41 14.45 0.02 2.92
N PRO A 42 14.63 -1.24 3.34
CA PRO A 42 14.32 -1.66 4.69
C PRO A 42 15.20 -0.94 5.70
N ILE A 43 14.71 -0.79 6.92
CA ILE A 43 15.58 -0.39 8.02
C ILE A 43 16.73 -1.42 8.16
N PRO A 44 17.98 -0.99 8.44
CA PRO A 44 19.08 -1.93 8.66
C PRO A 44 18.74 -2.97 9.74
N LYS A 45 19.07 -4.23 9.46
CA LYS A 45 18.72 -5.35 10.35
C LYS A 45 19.23 -5.15 11.78
N GLU A 46 20.44 -4.64 11.93
CA GLU A 46 21.07 -4.38 13.24
C GLU A 46 20.29 -3.33 14.05
N GLN A 47 19.71 -2.33 13.37
CA GLN A 47 18.87 -1.33 14.02
C GLN A 47 17.53 -1.94 14.45
N ALA A 48 16.91 -2.73 13.57
CA ALA A 48 15.67 -3.44 13.89
C ALA A 48 15.87 -4.39 15.08
N ASP A 49 16.94 -5.18 15.07
CA ASP A 49 17.25 -6.11 16.15
C ASP A 49 17.50 -5.37 17.48
N SER A 50 18.18 -4.21 17.45
CA SER A 50 18.38 -3.36 18.64
C SER A 50 17.08 -2.81 19.21
N MET A 51 16.10 -2.49 18.37
CA MET A 51 14.77 -2.07 18.82
C MET A 51 13.95 -3.27 19.32
N GLY A 52 14.20 -4.45 18.77
CA GLY A 52 13.48 -5.68 19.09
C GLY A 52 13.64 -6.15 20.54
N ILE A 53 14.71 -5.75 21.22
CA ILE A 53 14.94 -6.09 22.64
C ILE A 53 14.17 -5.20 23.64
N LEU A 54 13.61 -4.07 23.17
CA LEU A 54 12.79 -3.20 24.01
C LEU A 54 11.55 -3.96 24.48
N LEU A 55 11.17 -3.73 25.74
CA LEU A 55 9.98 -4.35 26.31
C LEU A 55 8.75 -3.53 26.02
N VAL A 56 7.68 -4.19 25.60
CA VAL A 56 6.37 -3.61 25.36
C VAL A 56 5.32 -4.34 26.18
N GLN A 57 4.27 -3.64 26.57
CA GLN A 57 3.11 -4.25 27.18
C GLN A 57 2.08 -4.55 26.09
N THR A 58 1.68 -5.82 25.96
CA THR A 58 0.65 -6.27 25.04
C THR A 58 -0.75 -5.93 25.56
N TYR A 59 -1.76 -6.05 24.70
CA TYR A 59 -3.16 -5.74 25.04
C TYR A 59 -3.68 -6.57 26.23
N ASP A 60 -3.22 -7.81 26.38
CA ASP A 60 -3.57 -8.70 27.51
C ASP A 60 -2.73 -8.45 28.78
N GLY A 61 -1.91 -7.40 28.79
CA GLY A 61 -1.13 -6.94 29.93
C GLY A 61 0.21 -7.67 30.14
N ARG A 62 0.60 -8.60 29.26
CA ARG A 62 1.91 -9.24 29.30
C ARG A 62 3.00 -8.25 28.88
N ILE A 63 4.19 -8.42 29.47
CA ILE A 63 5.39 -7.69 29.05
C ILE A 63 6.25 -8.65 28.25
N GLU A 64 6.57 -8.27 27.03
CA GLU A 64 7.37 -9.08 26.12
C GLU A 64 8.31 -8.21 25.27
N PRO A 65 9.39 -8.79 24.69
CA PRO A 65 10.23 -8.07 23.73
C PRO A 65 9.43 -7.64 22.50
N THR A 66 9.72 -6.45 21.97
CA THR A 66 9.07 -5.95 20.73
C THR A 66 9.25 -6.92 19.57
N HIS A 67 10.36 -7.64 19.50
CA HIS A 67 10.60 -8.69 18.51
C HIS A 67 9.52 -9.78 18.53
N THR A 68 9.07 -10.22 19.72
CA THR A 68 7.99 -11.21 19.86
C THR A 68 6.68 -10.65 19.33
N LEU A 69 6.34 -9.42 19.72
CA LEU A 69 5.14 -8.73 19.22
C LEU A 69 5.17 -8.58 17.69
N ALA A 70 6.30 -8.14 17.13
CA ALA A 70 6.48 -7.98 15.68
C ALA A 70 6.25 -9.30 14.93
N TYR A 71 6.85 -10.38 15.44
CA TYR A 71 6.69 -11.72 14.89
C TYR A 71 5.22 -12.18 14.92
N ASP A 72 4.56 -12.02 16.07
CA ASP A 72 3.16 -12.43 16.23
C ASP A 72 2.23 -11.66 15.31
N ILE A 73 2.43 -10.35 15.16
CA ILE A 73 1.65 -9.50 14.24
C ILE A 73 1.88 -9.95 12.79
N PHE A 74 3.14 -10.09 12.39
CA PHE A 74 3.49 -10.50 11.04
C PHE A 74 2.91 -11.88 10.72
N HIS A 75 3.07 -12.85 11.61
CA HIS A 75 2.53 -14.20 11.42
C HIS A 75 1.00 -14.23 11.38
N LYS A 76 0.32 -13.35 12.12
CA LYS A 76 -1.14 -13.22 12.04
C LYS A 76 -1.59 -12.73 10.67
N ILE A 77 -0.86 -11.80 10.08
CA ILE A 77 -1.18 -11.19 8.77
C ILE A 77 -0.81 -12.14 7.62
N SER A 78 0.42 -12.65 7.60
CA SER A 78 0.99 -13.37 6.45
C SER A 78 0.88 -14.89 6.54
N LYS A 79 0.80 -15.46 7.74
CA LYS A 79 0.98 -16.89 8.03
C LYS A 79 2.37 -17.43 7.69
N GLU A 80 3.34 -16.54 7.48
CA GLU A 80 4.73 -16.87 7.17
C GLU A 80 5.63 -16.42 8.33
N ASN A 81 6.86 -16.92 8.35
CA ASN A 81 7.85 -16.56 9.36
C ASN A 81 8.87 -15.55 8.84
N ASP A 82 9.10 -15.55 7.54
CA ASP A 82 10.01 -14.67 6.82
C ASP A 82 9.32 -14.13 5.59
N PHE A 83 9.81 -13.02 5.07
CA PHE A 83 9.23 -12.40 3.88
C PHE A 83 10.30 -11.95 2.88
N THR A 84 10.02 -12.18 1.61
CA THR A 84 10.79 -11.62 0.52
C THR A 84 9.86 -10.73 -0.29
N THR A 85 10.22 -9.47 -0.41
CA THR A 85 9.43 -8.45 -1.10
C THR A 85 9.37 -8.70 -2.61
N SER A 86 8.45 -8.02 -3.31
CA SER A 86 8.37 -8.05 -4.78
C SER A 86 9.68 -7.59 -5.45
N ASP A 87 10.46 -6.75 -4.78
CA ASP A 87 11.79 -6.31 -5.20
C ASP A 87 12.91 -7.31 -4.89
N ASN A 88 12.55 -8.51 -4.43
CA ASN A 88 13.48 -9.59 -4.08
C ASN A 88 14.40 -9.25 -2.89
N ILE A 89 13.93 -8.42 -1.96
CA ILE A 89 14.63 -8.06 -0.73
C ILE A 89 14.09 -8.94 0.41
N SER A 90 14.97 -9.69 1.07
CA SER A 90 14.61 -10.46 2.26
C SER A 90 14.57 -9.54 3.49
N VAL A 91 13.47 -9.58 4.22
CA VAL A 91 13.23 -8.79 5.44
C VAL A 91 12.66 -9.66 6.55
N ASN A 92 13.05 -9.36 7.79
CA ASN A 92 12.52 -10.06 8.94
C ASN A 92 11.28 -9.33 9.52
N PRO A 93 10.46 -9.99 10.35
CA PRO A 93 9.26 -9.41 10.93
C PRO A 93 9.49 -8.10 11.68
N MET A 94 10.64 -7.94 12.32
CA MET A 94 10.95 -6.71 13.07
C MET A 94 11.21 -5.51 12.13
N GLN A 95 11.89 -5.74 11.00
CA GLN A 95 12.08 -4.71 9.96
C GLN A 95 10.74 -4.29 9.38
N ILE A 96 9.87 -5.26 9.04
CA ILE A 96 8.52 -5.01 8.52
C ILE A 96 7.68 -4.20 9.52
N PHE A 97 7.70 -4.61 10.78
CA PHE A 97 6.95 -3.95 11.86
C PHE A 97 7.35 -2.49 12.02
N ILE A 98 8.65 -2.19 12.04
CA ILE A 98 9.13 -0.80 12.14
C ILE A 98 8.76 -0.01 10.89
N ASP A 99 8.94 -0.59 9.70
CA ASP A 99 8.62 0.07 8.45
C ASP A 99 7.12 0.41 8.34
N MET A 100 6.24 -0.46 8.85
CA MET A 100 4.81 -0.20 8.93
C MET A 100 4.49 0.93 9.94
N ILE A 101 5.16 0.97 11.09
CA ILE A 101 5.01 2.06 12.08
C ILE A 101 5.48 3.40 11.48
N LEU A 102 6.52 3.38 10.65
CA LEU A 102 7.03 4.57 9.95
C LEU A 102 6.17 4.97 8.75
N ASP A 103 5.02 4.31 8.55
CA ASP A 103 4.04 4.59 7.49
C ASP A 103 4.67 4.63 6.09
N LYS A 104 5.54 3.65 5.79
CA LYS A 104 6.14 3.54 4.47
C LYS A 104 5.09 3.08 3.44
N PRO A 105 4.77 3.89 2.41
CA PRO A 105 3.73 3.59 1.42
C PRO A 105 3.94 2.28 0.66
N TYR A 106 5.17 1.80 0.62
CA TYR A 106 5.56 0.54 0.00
C TYR A 106 4.69 -0.64 0.48
N TRP A 107 4.40 -0.71 1.79
CA TRP A 107 3.63 -1.80 2.39
C TRP A 107 2.15 -1.80 2.01
N LEU A 108 1.63 -0.70 1.45
CA LEU A 108 0.25 -0.65 0.93
C LEU A 108 0.08 -1.46 -0.35
N GLU A 109 1.16 -1.62 -1.13
CA GLU A 109 1.17 -2.32 -2.42
C GLU A 109 1.67 -3.77 -2.31
N GLU A 110 2.43 -4.10 -1.25
CA GLU A 110 2.98 -5.44 -1.07
C GLU A 110 1.91 -6.47 -0.70
N LYS A 111 1.96 -7.62 -1.40
CA LYS A 111 1.02 -8.74 -1.19
C LYS A 111 1.42 -9.58 0.02
N ILE A 112 1.11 -9.10 1.20
CA ILE A 112 1.51 -9.67 2.49
C ILE A 112 0.34 -10.28 3.28
N ILE A 113 -0.90 -9.86 2.98
CA ILE A 113 -2.09 -10.29 3.73
C ILE A 113 -2.57 -11.63 3.21
N TYR A 114 -2.51 -12.64 4.06
CA TYR A 114 -2.95 -13.99 3.71
C TYR A 114 -4.48 -14.10 3.61
N ILE A 115 -4.98 -14.55 2.49
CA ILE A 115 -6.40 -14.87 2.24
C ILE A 115 -6.58 -16.38 2.12
N LYS A 116 -7.42 -16.93 2.95
CA LYS A 116 -7.67 -18.37 2.96
C LYS A 116 -8.35 -18.83 1.68
N LYS A 117 -7.73 -19.82 0.99
CA LYS A 117 -8.27 -20.38 -0.25
C LYS A 117 -9.64 -21.04 -0.04
N GLY A 118 -10.51 -20.99 -1.06
CA GLY A 118 -11.79 -21.67 -1.09
C GLY A 118 -12.87 -21.02 -0.21
N THR A 119 -12.62 -19.81 0.29
CA THR A 119 -13.60 -19.07 1.08
C THR A 119 -14.46 -18.11 0.23
N GLY A 120 -14.02 -17.78 -0.99
CA GLY A 120 -14.66 -16.79 -1.89
C GLY A 120 -14.23 -15.35 -1.62
N VAL A 121 -13.44 -15.07 -0.57
CA VAL A 121 -12.97 -13.71 -0.26
C VAL A 121 -12.00 -13.22 -1.32
N ALA A 122 -11.10 -14.07 -1.82
CA ALA A 122 -10.18 -13.72 -2.91
C ALA A 122 -10.94 -13.28 -4.17
N ASP A 123 -12.01 -13.99 -4.53
CA ASP A 123 -12.86 -13.64 -5.67
C ASP A 123 -13.55 -12.29 -5.47
N SER A 124 -14.05 -12.03 -4.24
CA SER A 124 -14.68 -10.74 -3.88
C SER A 124 -13.71 -9.56 -3.94
N LEU A 125 -12.41 -9.79 -3.66
CA LEU A 125 -11.36 -8.79 -3.79
C LEU A 125 -10.85 -8.65 -5.22
N GLY A 126 -11.10 -9.64 -6.10
CA GLY A 126 -10.60 -9.69 -7.47
C GLY A 126 -9.10 -10.01 -7.53
N ILE A 127 -8.59 -10.81 -6.58
CA ILE A 127 -7.17 -11.19 -6.52
C ILE A 127 -6.94 -12.62 -6.98
N GLU A 128 -5.81 -12.84 -7.65
CA GLU A 128 -5.31 -14.16 -7.96
C GLU A 128 -4.33 -14.63 -6.88
N GLY A 129 -4.55 -15.86 -6.36
CA GLY A 129 -3.65 -16.45 -5.38
C GLY A 129 -4.12 -16.38 -3.95
N LYS A 130 -3.17 -16.37 -2.99
CA LYS A 130 -3.43 -16.46 -1.54
C LYS A 130 -3.01 -15.22 -0.74
N TYR A 131 -2.46 -14.22 -1.41
CA TYR A 131 -2.02 -12.98 -0.77
C TYR A 131 -2.65 -11.75 -1.43
N ALA A 132 -3.08 -10.83 -0.60
CA ALA A 132 -3.57 -9.51 -0.97
C ALA A 132 -2.62 -8.41 -0.46
N SER A 133 -2.62 -7.28 -1.13
CA SER A 133 -2.08 -6.02 -0.61
C SER A 133 -3.17 -5.25 0.14
N VAL A 134 -2.80 -4.25 0.94
CA VAL A 134 -3.79 -3.35 1.57
C VAL A 134 -4.65 -2.67 0.51
N ARG A 135 -4.04 -2.28 -0.61
CA ARG A 135 -4.74 -1.62 -1.72
C ARG A 135 -5.82 -2.50 -2.37
N ASP A 136 -5.65 -3.82 -2.38
CA ASP A 136 -6.64 -4.73 -2.95
C ASP A 136 -8.00 -4.68 -2.23
N PHE A 137 -8.04 -4.19 -0.98
CA PHE A 137 -9.27 -4.03 -0.20
C PHE A 137 -10.06 -2.76 -0.56
N PHE A 138 -9.50 -1.87 -1.37
CA PHE A 138 -10.13 -0.60 -1.74
C PHE A 138 -10.44 -0.53 -3.23
N ASN A 139 -11.54 0.15 -3.56
CA ASN A 139 -11.86 0.55 -4.92
C ASN A 139 -11.01 1.76 -5.34
N PRO A 140 -10.93 2.08 -6.64
CA PRO A 140 -10.22 3.28 -7.12
C PRO A 140 -10.73 4.60 -6.55
N ASP A 141 -11.99 4.65 -6.11
CA ASP A 141 -12.61 5.80 -5.45
C ASP A 141 -12.32 5.88 -3.93
N GLY A 142 -11.54 4.94 -3.39
CA GLY A 142 -11.19 4.85 -1.98
C GLY A 142 -12.22 4.17 -1.10
N THR A 143 -13.32 3.64 -1.66
CA THR A 143 -14.30 2.86 -0.89
C THR A 143 -13.83 1.44 -0.64
N GLU A 144 -14.20 0.87 0.51
CA GLU A 144 -13.83 -0.49 0.91
C GLU A 144 -14.65 -1.53 0.14
N LYS A 145 -13.99 -2.46 -0.56
CA LYS A 145 -14.66 -3.52 -1.35
C LYS A 145 -15.50 -4.48 -0.50
N LEU A 146 -15.07 -4.79 0.71
CA LEU A 146 -15.72 -5.78 1.58
C LEU A 146 -16.75 -5.19 2.54
N LYS A 147 -16.91 -3.86 2.60
CA LYS A 147 -17.74 -3.17 3.61
C LYS A 147 -19.16 -3.73 3.72
N GLU A 148 -19.87 -3.87 2.61
CA GLU A 148 -21.23 -4.39 2.60
C GLU A 148 -21.27 -5.87 3.02
N LEU A 149 -20.31 -6.67 2.54
CA LEU A 149 -20.20 -8.08 2.86
C LEU A 149 -19.92 -8.30 4.35
N VAL A 150 -19.04 -7.47 4.93
CA VAL A 150 -18.75 -7.45 6.37
C VAL A 150 -20.02 -7.13 7.17
N GLN A 151 -20.76 -6.09 6.79
CA GLN A 151 -22.01 -5.71 7.48
C GLN A 151 -23.06 -6.81 7.41
N LEU A 152 -23.27 -7.42 6.24
CA LEU A 152 -24.20 -8.54 6.06
C LEU A 152 -23.78 -9.76 6.89
N SER A 153 -22.48 -10.05 6.95
CA SER A 153 -21.95 -11.16 7.72
C SER A 153 -22.07 -10.94 9.24
N PHE A 154 -21.89 -9.72 9.70
CA PHE A 154 -22.12 -9.38 11.12
C PHE A 154 -23.58 -9.46 11.53
N ALA A 155 -24.52 -9.14 10.63
CA ALA A 155 -25.96 -9.23 10.92
C ALA A 155 -26.48 -10.66 11.09
N LYS A 156 -25.74 -11.66 10.60
CA LYS A 156 -26.09 -13.09 10.76
C LYS A 156 -25.80 -13.58 12.18
N LYS A 157 -26.65 -14.48 12.71
CA LYS A 157 -26.34 -15.20 13.94
C LYS A 157 -25.14 -16.13 13.72
N ASP A 158 -24.35 -16.39 14.76
CA ASP A 158 -23.14 -17.20 14.66
C ASP A 158 -23.35 -18.59 14.08
N VAL A 159 -24.50 -19.19 14.34
CA VAL A 159 -24.91 -20.52 13.80
C VAL A 159 -25.25 -20.48 12.31
N GLU A 160 -25.54 -19.32 11.76
CA GLU A 160 -25.91 -19.10 10.35
C GLU A 160 -24.70 -18.66 9.50
N LYS A 161 -23.60 -18.27 10.16
CA LYS A 161 -22.38 -17.84 9.49
C LYS A 161 -21.66 -19.01 8.83
N ASN A 162 -21.55 -18.98 7.53
CA ASN A 162 -20.76 -19.95 6.77
C ASN A 162 -19.23 -19.62 6.80
N VAL A 163 -18.44 -20.39 6.06
CA VAL A 163 -16.98 -20.19 6.02
C VAL A 163 -16.61 -18.82 5.41
N PHE A 164 -17.34 -18.39 4.39
CA PHE A 164 -17.17 -17.07 3.77
C PHE A 164 -17.42 -15.94 4.77
N ASP A 165 -18.57 -15.97 5.46
CA ASP A 165 -18.93 -14.94 6.45
C ASP A 165 -17.86 -14.78 7.55
N LYS A 166 -17.36 -15.92 8.05
CA LYS A 166 -16.31 -15.95 9.09
C LYS A 166 -14.98 -15.40 8.58
N GLU A 167 -14.65 -15.62 7.34
CA GLU A 167 -13.41 -15.14 6.76
C GLU A 167 -13.47 -13.65 6.40
N VAL A 168 -14.60 -13.19 5.82
CA VAL A 168 -14.85 -11.77 5.53
C VAL A 168 -14.75 -10.90 6.79
N ILE A 169 -15.24 -11.40 7.94
CA ILE A 169 -15.14 -10.68 9.22
C ILE A 169 -13.69 -10.58 9.72
N LYS A 170 -12.81 -11.49 9.30
CA LYS A 170 -11.39 -11.50 9.69
C LYS A 170 -10.49 -10.71 8.75
N ALA A 171 -10.89 -10.56 7.48
CA ALA A 171 -10.15 -9.84 6.47
C ALA A 171 -10.24 -8.32 6.70
#